data_d735b78c18a6dde6aed38a4b807ceadc
#
_entry.id   d735b78c18a6dde6aed38a4b807ceadc
#
_cell.length_a   1.000
_cell.length_b   1.000
_cell.length_c   1.000
_cell.angle_alpha   90.00
_cell.angle_beta   90.00
_cell.angle_gamma   90.00
#
_symmetry.space_group_name_H-M   'P 1'
#
loop_
_entity.id
_entity.type
_entity.pdbx_description
1 polymer ?
#
loop_
_entity_poly.entity_id
_entity_poly.type
_entity_poly.pdbx_seq_one_letter_code
_entity_poly.pdbx_strand_id
1 'polypeptide(L)'
;MFLRQATESDLTAIDALLRASGLPTAGVAVHLPHFVVADAASGIVGCGGIEFHGRHALIRSIAVVEHARRAGVGRMLVARLLAECRARAVQSVALLTTTAEDYFVTQGFVRIAREAVPAPLLASSQFQGVCPGSAVAMLMICDAKIGRG
;
A
#
# COMPACT_ATOMS: atom_id res chain seq x y z
N MET A 1 19.19 7.58 -2.05
CA MET A 1 17.80 7.06 -2.23
C MET A 1 16.85 8.02 -1.53
N PHE A 2 15.78 8.36 -2.18
CA PHE A 2 14.76 9.22 -1.59
C PHE A 2 13.39 8.78 -2.09
N LEU A 3 12.34 9.09 -1.30
CA LEU A 3 10.97 8.79 -1.67
C LEU A 3 10.38 10.01 -2.38
N ARG A 4 9.61 9.76 -3.43
CA ARG A 4 8.91 10.81 -4.14
C ARG A 4 7.61 10.28 -4.74
N GLN A 5 6.71 11.18 -5.07
CA GLN A 5 5.49 10.79 -5.76
C GLN A 5 5.82 10.21 -7.13
N ALA A 6 5.11 9.16 -7.50
CA ALA A 6 5.28 8.55 -8.81
C ALA A 6 4.69 9.45 -9.89
N THR A 7 5.26 9.36 -11.09
CA THR A 7 4.75 10.04 -12.27
C THR A 7 4.47 9.00 -13.35
N GLU A 8 3.85 9.41 -14.45
CA GLU A 8 3.55 8.48 -15.53
C GLU A 8 4.80 7.78 -16.07
N SER A 9 5.92 8.47 -16.06
CA SER A 9 7.17 7.88 -16.56
C SER A 9 7.67 6.75 -15.65
N ASP A 10 7.15 6.62 -14.44
CA ASP A 10 7.54 5.55 -13.52
C ASP A 10 6.71 4.29 -13.70
N LEU A 11 5.62 4.35 -14.46
CA LEU A 11 4.67 3.25 -14.52
C LEU A 11 5.30 1.95 -14.99
N THR A 12 6.16 2.01 -16.01
CA THR A 12 6.82 0.80 -16.51
C THR A 12 7.71 0.18 -15.45
N ALA A 13 8.45 0.99 -14.69
CA ALA A 13 9.32 0.47 -13.63
C ALA A 13 8.50 -0.11 -12.48
N ILE A 14 7.38 0.54 -12.13
CA ILE A 14 6.49 0.03 -11.09
C ILE A 14 5.91 -1.33 -11.51
N ASP A 15 5.40 -1.42 -12.75
CA ASP A 15 4.84 -2.68 -13.23
C ASP A 15 5.87 -3.79 -13.21
N ALA A 16 7.09 -3.51 -13.66
CA ALA A 16 8.15 -4.51 -13.68
C ALA A 16 8.48 -4.98 -12.24
N LEU A 17 8.53 -4.06 -11.30
CA LEU A 17 8.82 -4.39 -9.91
C LEU A 17 7.70 -5.24 -9.30
N LEU A 18 6.45 -4.88 -9.56
CA LEU A 18 5.32 -5.65 -9.06
C LEU A 18 5.30 -7.07 -9.63
N ARG A 19 5.55 -7.21 -10.94
CA ARG A 19 5.60 -8.53 -11.55
C ARG A 19 6.72 -9.38 -10.98
N ALA A 20 7.89 -8.77 -10.78
CA ALA A 20 9.02 -9.48 -10.17
C ALA A 20 8.73 -9.90 -8.74
N SER A 21 7.83 -9.20 -8.05
CA SER A 21 7.44 -9.50 -6.68
C SER A 21 6.19 -10.38 -6.60
N GLY A 22 5.64 -10.80 -7.73
CA GLY A 22 4.43 -11.62 -7.76
C GLY A 22 3.17 -10.88 -7.35
N LEU A 23 3.15 -9.56 -7.52
CA LEU A 23 2.02 -8.72 -7.11
C LEU A 23 1.20 -8.26 -8.32
N PRO A 24 -0.11 -8.05 -8.14
CA PRO A 24 -0.97 -7.60 -9.24
C PRO A 24 -0.66 -6.19 -9.68
N THR A 25 -0.78 -5.93 -10.98
CA THR A 25 -0.63 -4.59 -11.55
C THR A 25 -1.97 -3.92 -11.84
N ALA A 26 -3.07 -4.65 -11.70
CA ALA A 26 -4.39 -4.09 -11.98
C ALA A 26 -4.67 -2.88 -11.10
N GLY A 27 -5.15 -1.79 -11.69
CA GLY A 27 -5.53 -0.58 -10.96
C GLY A 27 -4.38 0.39 -10.69
N VAL A 28 -3.13 0.00 -10.98
CA VAL A 28 -1.99 0.88 -10.69
C VAL A 28 -2.10 2.19 -11.46
N ALA A 29 -2.38 2.12 -12.76
CA ALA A 29 -2.44 3.33 -13.58
C ALA A 29 -3.51 4.30 -13.09
N VAL A 30 -4.66 3.78 -12.68
CA VAL A 30 -5.77 4.61 -12.19
C VAL A 30 -5.40 5.33 -10.91
N HIS A 31 -4.66 4.68 -10.03
CA HIS A 31 -4.32 5.22 -8.71
C HIS A 31 -2.90 5.78 -8.66
N LEU A 32 -2.25 5.92 -9.80
CA LEU A 32 -0.86 6.37 -9.88
C LEU A 32 -0.58 7.68 -9.14
N PRO A 33 -1.49 8.67 -9.14
CA PRO A 33 -1.26 9.90 -8.39
C PRO A 33 -1.03 9.69 -6.89
N HIS A 34 -1.41 8.51 -6.38
CA HIS A 34 -1.24 8.18 -4.97
C HIS A 34 -0.19 7.08 -4.76
N PHE A 35 0.69 6.91 -5.73
CA PHE A 35 1.83 6.01 -5.60
C PHE A 35 3.09 6.79 -5.26
N VAL A 36 3.95 6.14 -4.49
CA VAL A 36 5.26 6.67 -4.10
C VAL A 36 6.32 5.68 -4.55
N VAL A 37 7.44 6.19 -5.02
CA VAL A 37 8.57 5.36 -5.42
C VAL A 37 9.79 5.73 -4.58
N ALA A 38 10.64 4.75 -4.37
CA ALA A 38 11.96 4.94 -3.77
C ALA A 38 12.95 5.01 -4.92
N ASP A 39 13.51 6.19 -5.12
CA ASP A 39 14.37 6.50 -6.26
C ASP A 39 15.82 6.53 -5.79
N ALA A 40 16.64 5.64 -6.34
CA ALA A 40 18.05 5.54 -6.01
C ALA A 40 18.88 5.85 -7.25
N ALA A 41 20.18 5.98 -7.07
CA ALA A 41 21.07 6.23 -8.20
C ALA A 41 20.95 5.16 -9.28
N SER A 42 20.65 3.91 -8.86
CA SER A 42 20.50 2.79 -9.80
C SER A 42 19.12 2.74 -10.45
N GLY A 43 18.20 3.61 -10.06
CA GLY A 43 16.83 3.62 -10.55
C GLY A 43 15.83 3.39 -9.42
N ILE A 44 14.60 3.03 -9.78
CA ILE A 44 13.54 2.78 -8.80
C ILE A 44 13.83 1.47 -8.07
N VAL A 45 13.94 1.52 -6.75
CA VAL A 45 14.22 0.33 -5.94
C VAL A 45 13.04 -0.10 -5.07
N GLY A 46 11.96 0.68 -5.05
CA GLY A 46 10.76 0.32 -4.32
C GLY A 46 9.58 1.14 -4.73
N CYS A 47 8.38 0.66 -4.40
CA CYS A 47 7.15 1.39 -4.65
C CYS A 47 6.09 0.99 -3.64
N GLY A 48 5.05 1.80 -3.57
CA GLY A 48 3.85 1.51 -2.81
C GLY A 48 2.77 2.49 -3.20
N GLY A 49 1.51 2.13 -2.97
CA GLY A 49 0.42 2.99 -3.36
C GLY A 49 -0.76 2.94 -2.42
N ILE A 50 -1.66 3.90 -2.62
CA ILE A 50 -2.89 4.00 -1.87
C ILE A 50 -4.03 4.15 -2.86
N GLU A 51 -5.13 3.45 -2.58
CA GLU A 51 -6.41 3.75 -3.23
C GLU A 51 -7.29 4.44 -2.17
N PHE A 52 -7.82 5.59 -2.53
CA PHE A 52 -8.76 6.29 -1.66
C PHE A 52 -10.17 6.03 -2.15
N HIS A 53 -11.01 5.49 -1.28
CA HIS A 53 -12.40 5.17 -1.58
C HIS A 53 -13.27 5.83 -0.51
N GLY A 54 -13.71 7.06 -0.76
CA GLY A 54 -14.45 7.82 0.23
C GLY A 54 -13.57 8.13 1.42
N ARG A 55 -14.02 7.73 2.59
CA ARG A 55 -13.27 7.98 3.84
C ARG A 55 -12.35 6.84 4.23
N HIS A 56 -12.15 5.89 3.33
CA HIS A 56 -11.34 4.72 3.61
C HIS A 56 -10.21 4.63 2.60
N ALA A 57 -9.09 4.06 3.03
CA ALA A 57 -7.92 3.91 2.17
C ALA A 57 -7.48 2.45 2.13
N LEU A 58 -6.88 2.07 1.02
CA LEU A 58 -6.30 0.74 0.84
C LEU A 58 -4.84 0.93 0.46
N ILE A 59 -3.92 0.42 1.30
CA ILE A 59 -2.51 0.38 0.96
C ILE A 59 -2.27 -0.86 0.11
N ARG A 60 -1.54 -0.71 -0.97
CA ARG A 60 -1.31 -1.78 -1.93
C ARG A 60 0.07 -1.68 -2.56
N SER A 61 0.48 -2.75 -3.21
CA SER A 61 1.61 -2.72 -4.15
C SER A 61 2.93 -2.32 -3.51
N ILE A 62 3.14 -2.71 -2.25
CA ILE A 62 4.41 -2.47 -1.58
C ILE A 62 5.41 -3.50 -2.11
N ALA A 63 6.42 -3.04 -2.81
CA ALA A 63 7.44 -3.92 -3.39
C ALA A 63 8.79 -3.24 -3.33
N VAL A 64 9.83 -4.02 -3.04
CA VAL A 64 11.20 -3.54 -2.95
C VAL A 64 12.09 -4.53 -3.71
N VAL A 65 13.02 -4.01 -4.51
CA VAL A 65 13.96 -4.89 -5.21
C VAL A 65 14.75 -5.72 -4.21
N GLU A 66 15.15 -6.92 -4.61
CA GLU A 66 15.74 -7.87 -3.69
C GLU A 66 16.96 -7.31 -2.98
N HIS A 67 17.86 -6.65 -3.69
CA HIS A 67 19.09 -6.16 -3.10
C HIS A 67 18.88 -4.99 -2.13
N ALA A 68 17.69 -4.39 -2.10
CA ALA A 68 17.40 -3.29 -1.18
C ALA A 68 16.44 -3.69 -0.05
N ARG A 69 16.01 -4.95 0.01
CA ARG A 69 14.97 -5.36 0.95
C ARG A 69 15.32 -5.23 2.42
N ARG A 70 16.60 -5.34 2.75
CA ARG A 70 17.02 -5.27 4.15
C ARG A 70 17.49 -3.89 4.57
N ALA A 71 17.34 -2.91 3.70
CA ALA A 71 17.75 -1.54 3.98
C ALA A 71 16.64 -0.67 4.57
N GLY A 72 15.47 -1.25 4.89
CA GLY A 72 14.38 -0.51 5.49
C GLY A 72 13.52 0.26 4.50
N VAL A 73 13.67 0.03 3.20
CA VAL A 73 12.94 0.75 2.17
C VAL A 73 11.43 0.51 2.31
N GLY A 74 11.03 -0.74 2.54
CA GLY A 74 9.61 -1.06 2.71
C GLY A 74 8.99 -0.33 3.89
N ARG A 75 9.71 -0.24 5.00
CA ARG A 75 9.22 0.49 6.18
C ARG A 75 9.08 1.97 5.89
N MET A 76 10.01 2.55 5.15
CA MET A 76 9.94 3.96 4.78
C MET A 76 8.74 4.22 3.88
N LEU A 77 8.49 3.31 2.93
CA LEU A 77 7.33 3.42 2.05
C LEU A 77 6.03 3.36 2.85
N VAL A 78 5.90 2.38 3.75
CA VAL A 78 4.69 2.25 4.57
C VAL A 78 4.49 3.50 5.43
N ALA A 79 5.54 4.00 6.06
CA ALA A 79 5.44 5.20 6.88
C ALA A 79 4.97 6.40 6.07
N ARG A 80 5.50 6.56 4.85
CA ARG A 80 5.09 7.65 3.97
C ARG A 80 3.61 7.53 3.58
N LEU A 81 3.17 6.30 3.24
CA LEU A 81 1.79 6.09 2.84
C LEU A 81 0.83 6.31 4.02
N LEU A 82 1.19 5.87 5.21
CA LEU A 82 0.36 6.11 6.39
C LEU A 82 0.29 7.60 6.73
N ALA A 83 1.36 8.33 6.52
CA ALA A 83 1.34 9.78 6.72
C ALA A 83 0.37 10.45 5.75
N GLU A 84 0.33 9.98 4.50
CA GLU A 84 -0.64 10.50 3.53
C GLU A 84 -2.07 10.21 3.95
N CYS A 85 -2.32 9.01 4.46
CA CYS A 85 -3.65 8.65 4.94
C CYS A 85 -4.08 9.56 6.10
N ARG A 86 -3.16 9.83 7.02
CA ARG A 86 -3.45 10.72 8.14
C ARG A 86 -3.72 12.15 7.67
N ALA A 87 -2.96 12.61 6.68
CA ALA A 87 -3.15 13.96 6.15
C ALA A 87 -4.53 14.13 5.50
N ARG A 88 -5.09 13.03 4.99
CA ARG A 88 -6.42 13.06 4.39
C ARG A 88 -7.53 12.70 5.38
N ALA A 89 -7.18 12.45 6.63
CA ALA A 89 -8.14 12.17 7.70
C ALA A 89 -9.07 11.00 7.36
N VAL A 90 -8.52 9.93 6.77
CA VAL A 90 -9.33 8.75 6.47
C VAL A 90 -9.77 8.07 7.77
N GLN A 91 -10.90 7.38 7.73
CA GLN A 91 -11.43 6.67 8.90
C GLN A 91 -10.75 5.34 9.13
N SER A 92 -10.31 4.68 8.07
CA SER A 92 -9.63 3.40 8.20
C SER A 92 -8.70 3.17 7.04
N VAL A 93 -7.71 2.30 7.27
CA VAL A 93 -6.78 1.86 6.24
C VAL A 93 -6.81 0.34 6.24
N ALA A 94 -7.00 -0.26 5.07
CA ALA A 94 -6.99 -1.70 4.91
C ALA A 94 -5.85 -2.12 3.98
N LEU A 95 -5.51 -3.39 4.03
CA LEU A 95 -4.55 -3.98 3.09
C LEU A 95 -4.77 -5.49 3.02
N LEU A 96 -4.18 -6.10 2.01
CA LEU A 96 -4.10 -7.54 1.86
C LEU A 96 -2.62 -7.92 1.85
N THR A 97 -2.24 -8.93 2.62
CA THR A 97 -0.86 -9.39 2.67
C THR A 97 -0.79 -10.90 2.74
N THR A 98 0.24 -11.48 2.10
CA THR A 98 0.47 -12.92 2.19
C THR A 98 1.63 -13.25 3.12
N THR A 99 2.56 -12.31 3.33
CA THR A 99 3.81 -12.63 4.03
C THR A 99 4.20 -11.65 5.12
N ALA A 100 3.48 -10.53 5.27
CA ALA A 100 3.92 -9.46 6.17
C ALA A 100 2.94 -9.17 7.28
N GLU A 101 2.09 -10.13 7.63
CA GLU A 101 1.09 -9.93 8.67
C GLU A 101 1.72 -9.45 9.98
N ASP A 102 2.79 -10.10 10.42
CA ASP A 102 3.42 -9.73 11.69
C ASP A 102 3.96 -8.31 11.67
N TYR A 103 4.54 -7.89 10.55
CA TYR A 103 5.02 -6.53 10.43
C TYR A 103 3.88 -5.53 10.57
N PHE A 104 2.76 -5.78 9.88
CA PHE A 104 1.65 -4.84 9.92
C PHE A 104 0.96 -4.80 11.28
N VAL A 105 0.99 -5.90 12.03
CA VAL A 105 0.51 -5.87 13.41
C VAL A 105 1.32 -4.85 14.21
N THR A 106 2.64 -4.78 13.99
CA THR A 106 3.47 -3.81 14.71
C THR A 106 3.13 -2.37 14.31
N GLN A 107 2.49 -2.18 13.16
CA GLN A 107 2.11 -0.86 12.69
C GLN A 107 0.70 -0.45 13.13
N GLY A 108 0.00 -1.31 13.86
CA GLY A 108 -1.33 -1.00 14.37
C GLY A 108 -2.47 -1.64 13.61
N PHE A 109 -2.17 -2.52 12.65
CA PHE A 109 -3.21 -3.23 11.91
C PHE A 109 -3.61 -4.49 12.66
N VAL A 110 -4.88 -4.89 12.49
CA VAL A 110 -5.38 -6.17 13.00
C VAL A 110 -5.94 -6.97 11.84
N ARG A 111 -5.83 -8.28 11.95
CA ARG A 111 -6.40 -9.18 10.96
C ARG A 111 -7.92 -9.18 11.08
N ILE A 112 -8.60 -9.11 9.92
CA ILE A 112 -10.07 -9.16 9.88
C ILE A 112 -10.51 -10.11 8.78
N ALA A 113 -11.77 -10.53 8.84
CA ALA A 113 -12.36 -11.27 7.75
C ALA A 113 -12.55 -10.32 6.55
N ARG A 114 -12.43 -10.86 5.34
CA ARG A 114 -12.60 -10.02 4.14
C ARG A 114 -13.98 -9.37 4.10
N GLU A 115 -14.98 -10.06 4.61
CA GLU A 115 -16.34 -9.53 4.65
C GLU A 115 -16.49 -8.34 5.58
N ALA A 116 -15.56 -8.18 6.53
CA ALA A 116 -15.60 -7.08 7.49
C ALA A 116 -14.88 -5.83 6.99
N VAL A 117 -14.25 -5.88 5.82
CA VAL A 117 -13.60 -4.72 5.22
C VAL A 117 -14.68 -3.69 4.88
N PRO A 118 -14.46 -2.40 5.15
CA PRO A 118 -15.45 -1.37 4.80
C PRO A 118 -15.88 -1.48 3.35
N ALA A 119 -17.21 -1.40 3.13
CA ALA A 119 -17.80 -1.66 1.82
C ALA A 119 -17.19 -0.85 0.68
N PRO A 120 -16.86 0.46 0.83
CA PRO A 120 -16.26 1.20 -0.28
C PRO A 120 -14.95 0.60 -0.78
N LEU A 121 -14.19 -0.07 0.08
CA LEU A 121 -12.92 -0.66 -0.32
C LEU A 121 -13.10 -1.94 -1.12
N LEU A 122 -14.24 -2.60 -1.01
CA LEU A 122 -14.50 -3.83 -1.75
C LEU A 122 -14.60 -3.59 -3.25
N ALA A 123 -14.75 -2.33 -3.68
CA ALA A 123 -14.74 -1.99 -5.10
C ALA A 123 -13.34 -2.06 -5.71
N SER A 124 -12.29 -2.10 -4.88
CA SER A 124 -10.92 -2.20 -5.38
C SER A 124 -10.70 -3.51 -6.11
N SER A 125 -9.89 -3.47 -7.18
CA SER A 125 -9.49 -4.69 -7.87
C SER A 125 -8.78 -5.67 -6.94
N GLN A 126 -8.16 -5.16 -5.86
CA GLN A 126 -7.48 -6.01 -4.87
C GLN A 126 -8.44 -7.00 -4.20
N PHE A 127 -9.73 -6.64 -4.08
CA PHE A 127 -10.75 -7.49 -3.51
C PHE A 127 -11.60 -8.18 -4.57
N GLN A 128 -11.29 -7.96 -5.86
CA GLN A 128 -12.06 -8.51 -6.97
C GLN A 128 -11.35 -9.70 -7.62
N GLY A 129 -10.57 -10.44 -6.83
CA GLY A 129 -9.95 -11.67 -7.30
C GLY A 129 -8.54 -11.54 -7.85
N VAL A 130 -7.94 -10.35 -7.86
CA VAL A 130 -6.56 -10.19 -8.35
C VAL A 130 -5.52 -10.60 -7.31
N CYS A 131 -5.87 -10.59 -6.02
CA CYS A 131 -4.98 -11.06 -4.98
C CYS A 131 -5.27 -12.53 -4.66
N PRO A 132 -4.24 -13.31 -4.25
CA PRO A 132 -4.46 -14.72 -3.91
C PRO A 132 -5.49 -14.89 -2.80
N GLY A 133 -6.23 -15.99 -2.84
CA GLY A 133 -7.17 -16.30 -1.78
C GLY A 133 -6.50 -16.48 -0.43
N SER A 134 -5.19 -16.79 -0.41
CA SER A 134 -4.42 -16.93 0.82
C SER A 134 -4.05 -15.59 1.45
N ALA A 135 -4.26 -14.47 0.76
CA ALA A 135 -3.93 -13.17 1.33
C ALA A 135 -4.85 -12.86 2.50
N VAL A 136 -4.24 -12.31 3.55
CA VAL A 136 -4.93 -11.96 4.77
C VAL A 136 -5.34 -10.49 4.70
N ALA A 137 -6.60 -10.20 5.04
CA ALA A 137 -7.09 -8.83 5.12
C ALA A 137 -6.76 -8.26 6.49
N MET A 138 -6.25 -7.03 6.50
CA MET A 138 -5.93 -6.34 7.74
C MET A 138 -6.51 -4.94 7.71
N LEU A 139 -6.83 -4.42 8.89
CA LEU A 139 -7.46 -3.11 9.03
C LEU A 139 -6.87 -2.34 10.19
N MET A 140 -6.68 -1.04 9.99
CA MET A 140 -6.35 -0.12 11.07
C MET A 140 -7.40 0.97 11.09
N ILE A 141 -8.03 1.16 12.24
CA ILE A 141 -9.01 2.23 12.42
C ILE A 141 -8.24 3.51 12.77
N CYS A 142 -8.47 4.55 11.99
CA CYS A 142 -7.86 5.83 12.24
C CYS A 142 -8.82 6.67 13.04
N ASP A 143 -8.50 6.92 14.29
CA ASP A 143 -9.37 7.69 15.12
C ASP A 143 -9.02 9.16 14.99
N ALA A 144 -9.47 9.73 13.90
CA ALA A 144 -9.11 11.10 13.59
C ALA A 144 -9.56 12.07 14.64
N LYS A 145 -10.61 11.74 15.39
CA LYS A 145 -11.03 12.64 16.39
C LYS A 145 -10.18 12.62 17.59
N ILE A 146 -9.47 11.58 17.82
CA ILE A 146 -8.52 11.61 18.87
C ILE A 146 -7.46 12.62 18.56
N GLY A 147 -7.07 12.68 17.31
CA GLY A 147 -6.10 13.65 16.91
C GLY A 147 -6.52 15.05 17.18
N ARG A 148 -7.84 15.29 17.21
CA ARG A 148 -8.26 16.59 17.50
C ARG A 148 -8.30 16.74 18.99
N GLY A 149 -8.02 15.68 19.60
CA GLY A 149 -7.95 15.75 21.05
C GLY A 149 -9.03 16.55 21.56
#